data_f73acc0384f4e3e5b181cebc45d83218
#
_entry.id   f73acc0384f4e3e5b181cebc45d83218
#
_cell.length_a   1.000
_cell.length_b   1.000
_cell.length_c   1.000
_cell.angle_alpha   90.00
_cell.angle_beta   90.00
_cell.angle_gamma   90.00
#
_symmetry.space_group_name_H-M   'P 1'
#
loop_
_entity.id
_entity.type
_entity.pdbx_description
1 polymer ?
#
loop_
_entity_poly.entity_id
_entity_poly.type
_entity_poly.pdbx_seq_one_letter_code
_entity_poly.pdbx_strand_id
1 'polypeptide(L)'
;MKNQPKVICSVNSLIIFNGLCFFVVHFFLWFNCFFANAQDNIHVSDRQILGPCGDTLLLKGINYSPYNWGWSPNQLKFDEIAKTEANCVRIVWYKTGGAGSPASVYSNLSNLDSALSRCVKKGMIPIIELHDQTCQNSPSNLIALANWFSQTGVKLLIDKYKYSLILNLANEALHVNWTGNPSASRIIFQSTYNTIVQNLRSSGIEVPLMIDAPDCGTNLEALSIVGPGLLSNDPLHNLIFSAHAYWYSYAGNDSTQMAIHIGSALAANIPFVFGEVANLQDDVSLCQYALNFKPLLRICKNQKIGWLAWSWDNDVCAARQISSNGNFSSLTSYGQEMVFNSEFGLSSNPAIKSRFLRNGNCDITSNVRISHSTDLKIIPNPCHGSFSVLGLKDGETPVVFNLLGEHIKIENSGQNNQFHISGSAIPGVFWVQMGEHRQKFFVVSGIL
;
A
#
# COMPACT_ATOMS: atom_id res chain seq x y z
N MET A 1 2.50 -14.42 25.71
CA MET A 1 2.30 -15.85 25.43
C MET A 1 2.15 -15.99 23.92
N LYS A 2 3.11 -16.61 23.25
CA LYS A 2 3.10 -16.77 21.79
C LYS A 2 1.98 -17.71 21.40
N ASN A 3 1.03 -17.25 20.59
CA ASN A 3 0.09 -18.13 19.91
C ASN A 3 0.88 -18.92 18.87
N GLN A 4 1.22 -20.15 19.21
CA GLN A 4 1.70 -21.14 18.25
C GLN A 4 0.51 -21.60 17.40
N PRO A 5 0.67 -21.84 16.09
CA PRO A 5 -0.39 -22.41 15.27
C PRO A 5 -0.76 -23.80 15.82
N LYS A 6 -2.05 -24.02 16.02
CA LYS A 6 -2.57 -25.33 16.43
C LYS A 6 -2.34 -26.32 15.29
N VAL A 7 -1.42 -27.26 15.52
CA VAL A 7 -1.22 -28.40 14.66
C VAL A 7 -2.29 -29.45 15.03
N ILE A 8 -3.21 -29.74 14.12
CA ILE A 8 -4.14 -30.85 14.26
C ILE A 8 -3.54 -32.03 13.48
N CYS A 9 -2.92 -32.95 14.21
CA CYS A 9 -2.48 -34.22 13.68
C CYS A 9 -3.52 -35.28 14.00
N SER A 10 -4.18 -35.88 13.00
CA SER A 10 -4.97 -37.09 13.18
C SER A 10 -4.08 -38.30 12.96
N VAL A 11 -3.94 -39.15 13.99
CA VAL A 11 -3.24 -40.41 13.90
C VAL A 11 -4.28 -41.50 13.68
N ASN A 12 -4.30 -42.11 12.48
CA ASN A 12 -5.04 -43.35 12.23
C ASN A 12 -4.10 -44.51 12.55
N SER A 13 -4.29 -45.14 13.69
CA SER A 13 -3.58 -46.36 14.06
C SER A 13 -4.32 -47.59 13.49
N LEU A 14 -3.72 -48.27 12.57
CA LEU A 14 -4.15 -49.60 12.14
C LEU A 14 -3.22 -50.62 12.81
N ILE A 15 -3.73 -51.41 13.78
CA ILE A 15 -3.03 -52.52 14.43
C ILE A 15 -3.36 -53.75 13.62
N ILE A 16 -2.36 -54.38 13.00
CA ILE A 16 -2.46 -55.78 12.53
C ILE A 16 -1.35 -56.59 13.21
N PHE A 17 -1.78 -57.55 14.01
CA PHE A 17 -0.94 -58.61 14.59
C PHE A 17 -0.82 -59.75 13.59
N ASN A 18 0.40 -60.16 13.21
CA ASN A 18 0.92 -61.52 13.27
C ASN A 18 2.21 -61.71 12.44
N GLY A 19 3.22 -62.32 13.06
CA GLY A 19 4.12 -63.30 12.48
C GLY A 19 5.46 -62.78 11.90
N LEU A 20 6.50 -62.92 12.71
CA LEU A 20 7.93 -63.14 12.35
C LEU A 20 8.33 -62.88 10.87
N CYS A 21 9.04 -61.81 10.64
CA CYS A 21 10.28 -61.75 9.85
C CYS A 21 10.88 -60.34 9.94
N PHE A 22 12.16 -60.24 10.30
CA PHE A 22 12.92 -59.00 10.34
C PHE A 22 13.10 -58.44 8.91
N PHE A 23 12.31 -57.43 8.56
CA PHE A 23 12.64 -56.49 7.50
C PHE A 23 12.43 -55.07 8.07
N VAL A 24 13.55 -54.36 8.25
CA VAL A 24 13.50 -52.92 8.57
C VAL A 24 13.07 -52.18 7.33
N VAL A 25 11.77 -51.96 7.21
CA VAL A 25 11.21 -51.06 6.18
C VAL A 25 11.18 -49.66 6.80
N HIS A 26 12.10 -48.78 6.36
CA HIS A 26 12.02 -47.36 6.67
C HIS A 26 10.79 -46.80 5.93
N PHE A 27 9.67 -46.72 6.63
CA PHE A 27 8.50 -45.98 6.15
C PHE A 27 8.78 -44.47 6.34
N PHE A 28 9.19 -43.79 5.27
CA PHE A 28 9.14 -42.35 5.22
C PHE A 28 7.67 -41.92 5.21
N LEU A 29 7.16 -41.58 6.39
CA LEU A 29 5.90 -40.89 6.52
C LEU A 29 6.11 -39.46 5.98
N TRP A 30 5.64 -39.21 4.78
CA TRP A 30 5.47 -37.84 4.26
C TRP A 30 4.34 -37.20 5.06
N PHE A 31 4.70 -36.39 6.04
CA PHE A 31 3.77 -35.47 6.67
C PHE A 31 3.47 -34.33 5.70
N ASN A 32 2.39 -34.44 4.96
CA ASN A 32 1.79 -33.29 4.33
C ASN A 32 1.15 -32.41 5.42
N CYS A 33 1.92 -31.54 6.05
CA CYS A 33 1.36 -30.44 6.81
C CYS A 33 0.72 -29.46 5.82
N PHE A 34 -0.57 -29.54 5.66
CA PHE A 34 -1.33 -28.44 5.08
C PHE A 34 -1.25 -27.27 6.06
N PHE A 35 -0.35 -26.34 5.80
CA PHE A 35 -0.44 -25.03 6.40
C PHE A 35 -1.70 -24.39 5.85
N ALA A 36 -2.79 -24.40 6.61
CA ALA A 36 -3.85 -23.44 6.38
C ALA A 36 -3.18 -22.08 6.54
N ASN A 37 -2.93 -21.36 5.45
CA ASN A 37 -2.47 -19.99 5.51
C ASN A 37 -3.53 -19.22 6.27
N ALA A 38 -3.25 -18.94 7.56
CA ALA A 38 -4.03 -17.97 8.28
C ALA A 38 -3.95 -16.68 7.49
N GLN A 39 -5.10 -16.09 7.21
CA GLN A 39 -5.16 -14.81 6.51
C GLN A 39 -4.53 -13.77 7.43
N ASP A 40 -3.41 -13.22 7.02
CA ASP A 40 -2.71 -12.19 7.77
C ASP A 40 -3.43 -10.83 7.63
N ASN A 41 -3.22 -9.94 8.59
CA ASN A 41 -3.60 -8.54 8.44
C ASN A 41 -2.68 -7.86 7.42
N ILE A 42 -3.00 -6.63 6.99
CA ILE A 42 -1.99 -5.78 6.36
C ILE A 42 -0.79 -5.71 7.31
N HIS A 43 0.42 -5.88 6.80
CA HIS A 43 1.63 -5.89 7.62
C HIS A 43 2.82 -5.30 6.86
N VAL A 44 3.85 -4.98 7.64
CA VAL A 44 5.11 -4.45 7.13
C VAL A 44 6.15 -5.56 7.06
N SER A 45 6.90 -5.59 5.97
CA SER A 45 8.10 -6.41 5.82
C SER A 45 9.20 -5.54 5.21
N ASP A 46 10.27 -5.31 5.95
CA ASP A 46 11.29 -4.30 5.63
C ASP A 46 10.63 -2.94 5.36
N ARG A 47 10.78 -2.38 4.16
CA ARG A 47 10.14 -1.13 3.74
C ARG A 47 8.82 -1.34 3.01
N GLN A 48 8.37 -2.58 2.84
CA GLN A 48 7.18 -2.89 2.07
C GLN A 48 5.97 -3.01 2.98
N ILE A 49 4.84 -2.54 2.47
CA ILE A 49 3.53 -2.79 3.04
C ILE A 49 2.94 -3.95 2.26
N LEU A 50 2.58 -5.01 2.94
CA LEU A 50 2.01 -6.22 2.34
C LEU A 50 0.53 -6.33 2.71
N GLY A 51 -0.28 -6.71 1.74
CA GLY A 51 -1.68 -7.05 1.96
C GLY A 51 -1.84 -8.42 2.64
N PRO A 52 -3.06 -8.75 3.10
CA PRO A 52 -3.36 -10.05 3.74
C PRO A 52 -2.99 -11.26 2.89
N CYS A 53 -2.91 -11.08 1.59
CA CYS A 53 -2.58 -12.13 0.64
C CYS A 53 -1.10 -12.12 0.20
N GLY A 54 -0.24 -11.38 0.89
CA GLY A 54 1.17 -11.22 0.58
C GLY A 54 1.45 -10.34 -0.65
N ASP A 55 0.44 -9.67 -1.19
CA ASP A 55 0.60 -8.72 -2.30
C ASP A 55 1.22 -7.41 -1.79
N THR A 56 2.26 -6.92 -2.47
CA THR A 56 2.88 -5.64 -2.14
C THR A 56 1.93 -4.49 -2.46
N LEU A 57 1.67 -3.66 -1.45
CA LEU A 57 0.79 -2.51 -1.54
C LEU A 57 1.61 -1.22 -1.64
N LEU A 58 1.50 -0.53 -2.76
CA LEU A 58 1.93 0.86 -2.87
C LEU A 58 0.72 1.75 -2.61
N LEU A 59 0.67 2.40 -1.44
CA LEU A 59 -0.46 3.25 -1.08
C LEU A 59 -0.48 4.50 -1.95
N LYS A 60 -1.45 4.62 -2.84
CA LYS A 60 -1.70 5.82 -3.66
C LYS A 60 -3.15 6.22 -3.49
N GLY A 61 -3.36 7.33 -2.84
CA GLY A 61 -4.70 7.66 -2.37
C GLY A 61 -4.98 9.14 -2.19
N ILE A 62 -6.03 9.39 -1.44
CA ILE A 62 -6.60 10.72 -1.22
C ILE A 62 -6.99 10.86 0.25
N ASN A 63 -6.78 12.05 0.79
CA ASN A 63 -7.30 12.45 2.09
C ASN A 63 -8.76 12.91 1.94
N TYR A 64 -9.64 12.45 2.83
CA TYR A 64 -11.05 12.79 2.79
C TYR A 64 -11.63 12.95 4.19
N SER A 65 -12.29 14.08 4.43
CA SER A 65 -13.00 14.42 5.67
C SER A 65 -14.49 14.19 5.49
N PRO A 66 -15.00 12.98 5.73
CA PRO A 66 -16.34 12.56 5.27
C PRO A 66 -17.50 13.34 5.88
N TYR A 67 -17.30 13.96 7.04
CA TYR A 67 -18.35 14.68 7.77
C TYR A 67 -18.01 16.13 8.10
N ASN A 68 -16.83 16.60 7.75
CA ASN A 68 -16.51 18.01 7.82
C ASN A 68 -17.42 18.77 6.85
N TRP A 69 -17.78 19.97 7.19
CA TRP A 69 -18.58 20.86 6.36
C TRP A 69 -20.06 20.45 6.20
N GLY A 70 -20.57 19.57 7.08
CA GLY A 70 -21.99 19.24 7.15
C GLY A 70 -22.48 18.19 6.16
N TRP A 71 -21.57 17.38 5.56
CA TRP A 71 -22.00 16.22 4.77
C TRP A 71 -22.76 15.21 5.64
N SER A 72 -23.91 14.80 5.18
CA SER A 72 -24.66 13.73 5.85
C SER A 72 -24.08 12.35 5.53
N PRO A 73 -24.32 11.31 6.36
CA PRO A 73 -23.89 9.95 6.09
C PRO A 73 -24.31 9.40 4.72
N ASN A 74 -25.40 9.94 4.15
CA ASN A 74 -25.88 9.54 2.82
C ASN A 74 -25.11 10.20 1.66
N GLN A 75 -24.30 11.22 1.95
CA GLN A 75 -23.56 12.01 0.96
C GLN A 75 -22.05 11.67 0.91
N LEU A 76 -21.64 10.58 1.55
CA LEU A 76 -20.25 10.13 1.52
C LEU A 76 -19.77 9.90 0.09
N LYS A 77 -18.57 10.42 -0.23
CA LYS A 77 -18.05 10.51 -1.60
C LYS A 77 -17.12 9.37 -2.02
N PHE A 78 -17.07 8.26 -1.28
CA PHE A 78 -16.18 7.14 -1.62
C PHE A 78 -16.43 6.56 -3.02
N ASP A 79 -17.67 6.62 -3.53
CA ASP A 79 -18.00 6.21 -4.91
C ASP A 79 -17.33 7.13 -5.94
N GLU A 80 -17.28 8.41 -5.66
CA GLU A 80 -16.64 9.41 -6.52
C GLU A 80 -15.10 9.33 -6.44
N ILE A 81 -14.56 9.14 -5.24
CA ILE A 81 -13.12 8.95 -5.02
C ILE A 81 -12.65 7.69 -5.76
N ALA A 82 -13.39 6.60 -5.73
CA ALA A 82 -13.01 5.35 -6.38
C ALA A 82 -12.81 5.48 -7.90
N LYS A 83 -13.47 6.45 -8.55
CA LYS A 83 -13.29 6.74 -9.99
C LYS A 83 -11.89 7.27 -10.33
N THR A 84 -11.14 7.74 -9.33
CA THR A 84 -9.74 8.18 -9.50
C THR A 84 -8.75 7.02 -9.60
N GLU A 85 -9.18 5.78 -9.36
CA GLU A 85 -8.34 4.58 -9.19
C GLU A 85 -7.41 4.61 -7.96
N ALA A 86 -7.71 5.46 -6.98
CA ALA A 86 -7.06 5.41 -5.67
C ALA A 86 -7.24 4.01 -5.03
N ASN A 87 -6.19 3.50 -4.39
CA ASN A 87 -6.26 2.21 -3.68
C ASN A 87 -6.38 2.36 -2.16
N CYS A 88 -6.32 3.58 -1.63
CA CYS A 88 -6.53 3.89 -0.22
C CYS A 88 -7.16 5.28 -0.05
N VAL A 89 -7.79 5.48 1.11
CA VAL A 89 -8.32 6.78 1.53
C VAL A 89 -7.90 7.02 2.98
N ARG A 90 -7.22 8.12 3.24
CA ARG A 90 -6.96 8.60 4.60
C ARG A 90 -8.19 9.38 5.06
N ILE A 91 -8.91 8.75 5.99
CA ILE A 91 -10.19 9.24 6.51
C ILE A 91 -9.89 10.13 7.72
N VAL A 92 -10.01 11.43 7.52
CA VAL A 92 -9.86 12.41 8.58
C VAL A 92 -10.99 12.26 9.57
N TRP A 93 -10.67 11.90 10.79
CA TRP A 93 -11.61 11.66 11.87
C TRP A 93 -11.28 12.49 13.10
N TYR A 94 -12.28 12.81 13.88
CA TYR A 94 -12.12 13.54 15.13
C TYR A 94 -12.76 12.76 16.27
N LYS A 95 -12.12 12.76 17.40
CA LYS A 95 -12.71 12.20 18.62
C LYS A 95 -13.82 13.11 19.18
N THR A 96 -13.62 14.43 19.08
CA THR A 96 -14.46 15.45 19.72
C THR A 96 -15.22 16.35 18.74
N GLY A 97 -15.12 16.08 17.47
CA GLY A 97 -15.68 16.89 16.38
C GLY A 97 -14.63 17.78 15.73
N GLY A 98 -14.79 17.99 14.43
CA GLY A 98 -13.94 18.82 13.61
C GLY A 98 -14.63 20.10 13.16
N ALA A 99 -13.90 20.94 12.41
CA ALA A 99 -14.43 22.18 11.85
C ALA A 99 -15.70 21.91 11.03
N GLY A 100 -16.77 22.60 11.36
CA GLY A 100 -18.03 22.54 10.63
C GLY A 100 -18.91 21.32 10.90
N SER A 101 -18.49 20.37 11.77
CA SER A 101 -19.30 19.21 12.12
C SER A 101 -19.44 19.05 13.63
N PRO A 102 -20.64 18.73 14.13
CA PRO A 102 -20.86 18.58 15.56
C PRO A 102 -20.19 17.30 16.10
N ALA A 103 -19.75 17.34 17.36
CA ALA A 103 -19.13 16.20 18.03
C ALA A 103 -19.98 14.92 17.96
N SER A 104 -21.30 15.04 17.98
CA SER A 104 -22.24 13.91 17.88
C SER A 104 -22.11 13.10 16.58
N VAL A 105 -21.60 13.72 15.50
CA VAL A 105 -21.38 13.02 14.24
C VAL A 105 -20.17 12.09 14.35
N TYR A 106 -19.08 12.57 14.93
CA TYR A 106 -17.84 11.82 15.09
C TYR A 106 -17.86 10.81 16.24
N SER A 107 -18.61 11.10 17.31
CA SER A 107 -18.80 10.15 18.41
C SER A 107 -19.73 8.99 18.04
N ASN A 108 -20.46 9.08 16.92
CA ASN A 108 -21.34 8.02 16.46
C ASN A 108 -20.57 6.98 15.64
N LEU A 109 -20.27 5.84 16.25
CA LEU A 109 -19.52 4.76 15.62
C LEU A 109 -20.24 4.15 14.39
N SER A 110 -21.56 4.29 14.26
CA SER A 110 -22.28 3.90 13.04
C SER A 110 -21.88 4.76 11.83
N ASN A 111 -21.52 6.01 12.06
CA ASN A 111 -21.01 6.88 11.00
C ASN A 111 -19.60 6.44 10.58
N LEU A 112 -18.74 6.08 11.55
CA LEU A 112 -17.42 5.52 11.24
C LEU A 112 -17.56 4.19 10.48
N ASP A 113 -18.41 3.28 10.94
CA ASP A 113 -18.69 2.02 10.24
C ASP A 113 -19.18 2.24 8.81
N SER A 114 -20.05 3.23 8.60
CA SER A 114 -20.54 3.61 7.25
C SER A 114 -19.40 4.08 6.34
N ALA A 115 -18.50 4.91 6.85
CA ALA A 115 -17.34 5.39 6.10
C ALA A 115 -16.39 4.22 5.74
N LEU A 116 -16.03 3.39 6.71
CA LEU A 116 -15.15 2.22 6.50
C LEU A 116 -15.76 1.22 5.51
N SER A 117 -17.05 0.89 5.70
CA SER A 117 -17.77 -0.04 4.83
C SER A 117 -17.81 0.44 3.37
N ARG A 118 -18.08 1.72 3.13
CA ARG A 118 -18.10 2.27 1.78
C ARG A 118 -16.71 2.29 1.14
N CYS A 119 -15.68 2.66 1.90
CA CYS A 119 -14.29 2.64 1.44
C CYS A 119 -13.89 1.22 1.00
N VAL A 120 -14.08 0.24 1.87
CA VAL A 120 -13.75 -1.18 1.62
C VAL A 120 -14.53 -1.76 0.44
N LYS A 121 -15.84 -1.48 0.34
CA LYS A 121 -16.68 -1.93 -0.78
C LYS A 121 -16.23 -1.41 -2.15
N LYS A 122 -15.47 -0.32 -2.17
CA LYS A 122 -14.89 0.24 -3.41
C LYS A 122 -13.47 -0.26 -3.68
N GLY A 123 -13.00 -1.23 -2.89
CA GLY A 123 -11.67 -1.82 -3.05
C GLY A 123 -10.54 -0.90 -2.59
N MET A 124 -10.84 0.08 -1.73
CA MET A 124 -9.87 1.00 -1.17
C MET A 124 -9.58 0.67 0.30
N ILE A 125 -8.32 0.81 0.71
CA ILE A 125 -7.87 0.62 2.08
C ILE A 125 -8.20 1.88 2.89
N PRO A 126 -9.07 1.80 3.92
CA PRO A 126 -9.26 2.91 4.83
C PRO A 126 -8.04 3.07 5.75
N ILE A 127 -7.60 4.31 5.92
CA ILE A 127 -6.62 4.73 6.92
C ILE A 127 -7.35 5.69 7.84
N ILE A 128 -7.73 5.24 9.04
CA ILE A 128 -8.39 6.13 10.02
C ILE A 128 -7.31 7.00 10.65
N GLU A 129 -7.50 8.29 10.62
CA GLU A 129 -6.59 9.27 11.19
C GLU A 129 -7.32 10.15 12.22
N LEU A 130 -6.71 10.38 13.40
CA LEU A 130 -7.24 11.27 14.44
C LEU A 130 -6.66 12.68 14.31
N HIS A 131 -7.50 13.65 13.94
CA HIS A 131 -7.08 15.02 13.59
C HIS A 131 -7.04 16.00 14.77
N ASP A 132 -7.44 15.55 15.98
CA ASP A 132 -7.62 16.42 17.15
C ASP A 132 -6.32 17.03 17.70
N GLN A 133 -5.15 16.48 17.39
CA GLN A 133 -3.85 16.94 17.90
C GLN A 133 -2.95 17.56 16.81
N THR A 134 -3.55 18.03 15.72
CA THR A 134 -2.82 18.66 14.62
C THR A 134 -1.90 19.76 15.13
N CYS A 135 -0.61 19.64 14.86
CA CYS A 135 0.45 20.57 15.26
C CYS A 135 0.52 20.86 16.76
N GLN A 136 -0.02 20.00 17.63
CA GLN A 136 0.06 20.19 19.08
C GLN A 136 1.28 19.49 19.67
N ASN A 137 1.97 20.16 20.59
CA ASN A 137 3.15 19.60 21.26
C ASN A 137 2.83 19.17 22.71
N SER A 138 1.97 18.16 22.85
CA SER A 138 1.53 17.63 24.16
C SER A 138 1.55 16.09 24.18
N PRO A 139 2.62 15.48 24.73
CA PRO A 139 2.70 14.02 24.84
C PRO A 139 1.53 13.37 25.58
N SER A 140 1.08 13.97 26.68
CA SER A 140 -0.05 13.43 27.47
C SER A 140 -1.36 13.46 26.70
N ASN A 141 -1.64 14.56 25.97
CA ASN A 141 -2.85 14.66 25.16
C ASN A 141 -2.82 13.69 23.99
N LEU A 142 -1.65 13.50 23.38
CA LEU A 142 -1.47 12.54 22.29
C LEU A 142 -1.72 11.10 22.76
N ILE A 143 -1.17 10.70 23.92
CA ILE A 143 -1.43 9.38 24.53
C ILE A 143 -2.94 9.22 24.82
N ALA A 144 -3.58 10.23 25.41
CA ALA A 144 -5.01 10.20 25.70
C ALA A 144 -5.88 10.14 24.43
N LEU A 145 -5.45 10.80 23.35
CA LEU A 145 -6.10 10.72 22.06
C LEU A 145 -6.00 9.30 21.47
N ALA A 146 -4.79 8.76 21.34
CA ALA A 146 -4.55 7.47 20.74
C ALA A 146 -5.22 6.31 21.49
N ASN A 147 -5.40 6.41 22.81
CA ASN A 147 -6.15 5.45 23.61
C ASN A 147 -7.62 5.32 23.20
N TRP A 148 -8.16 6.25 22.40
CA TRP A 148 -9.49 6.11 21.79
C TRP A 148 -9.62 4.83 20.97
N PHE A 149 -8.58 4.41 20.25
CA PHE A 149 -8.60 3.16 19.48
C PHE A 149 -8.81 1.91 20.34
N SER A 150 -8.45 1.96 21.63
CA SER A 150 -8.63 0.85 22.57
C SER A 150 -10.04 0.77 23.18
N GLN A 151 -10.92 1.76 22.92
CA GLN A 151 -12.30 1.72 23.42
C GLN A 151 -13.06 0.54 22.79
N THR A 152 -13.87 -0.15 23.58
CA THR A 152 -14.55 -1.39 23.18
C THR A 152 -15.29 -1.26 21.84
N GLY A 153 -16.08 -0.20 21.66
CA GLY A 153 -16.84 -0.03 20.40
C GLY A 153 -15.95 0.24 19.19
N VAL A 154 -14.85 1.00 19.36
CA VAL A 154 -13.88 1.29 18.30
C VAL A 154 -13.10 0.03 17.95
N LYS A 155 -12.67 -0.73 18.97
CA LYS A 155 -11.96 -1.99 18.79
C LYS A 155 -12.80 -3.02 18.00
N LEU A 156 -14.10 -3.10 18.24
CA LEU A 156 -15.00 -3.97 17.47
C LEU A 156 -15.02 -3.57 15.97
N LEU A 157 -14.94 -2.28 15.64
CA LEU A 157 -14.83 -1.85 14.26
C LEU A 157 -13.45 -2.17 13.68
N ILE A 158 -12.38 -1.99 14.43
CA ILE A 158 -11.02 -2.38 14.02
C ILE A 158 -10.99 -3.89 13.72
N ASP A 159 -11.52 -4.72 14.59
CA ASP A 159 -11.59 -6.17 14.39
C ASP A 159 -12.43 -6.56 13.17
N LYS A 160 -13.54 -5.84 12.91
CA LYS A 160 -14.39 -6.04 11.74
C LYS A 160 -13.65 -5.79 10.43
N TYR A 161 -12.77 -4.79 10.38
CA TYR A 161 -12.06 -4.39 9.16
C TYR A 161 -10.56 -4.73 9.16
N LYS A 162 -10.09 -5.53 10.11
CA LYS A 162 -8.66 -5.77 10.37
C LYS A 162 -7.82 -6.18 9.15
N TYR A 163 -8.41 -6.84 8.18
CA TYR A 163 -7.72 -7.27 6.97
C TYR A 163 -7.54 -6.16 5.92
N SER A 164 -8.08 -4.97 6.16
CA SER A 164 -8.05 -3.88 5.19
C SER A 164 -7.81 -2.51 5.82
N LEU A 165 -7.50 -2.43 7.11
CA LEU A 165 -7.46 -1.20 7.89
C LEU A 165 -6.05 -0.85 8.32
N ILE A 166 -5.73 0.45 8.27
CA ILE A 166 -4.54 1.07 8.87
C ILE A 166 -5.02 2.13 9.86
N LEU A 167 -4.35 2.27 11.01
CA LEU A 167 -4.64 3.32 12.00
C LEU A 167 -3.52 4.35 11.99
N ASN A 168 -3.82 5.58 11.56
CA ASN A 168 -2.94 6.72 11.73
C ASN A 168 -3.22 7.38 13.08
N LEU A 169 -2.27 7.28 13.99
CA LEU A 169 -2.46 7.48 15.41
C LEU A 169 -2.86 8.90 15.80
N ALA A 170 -2.32 9.90 15.08
CA ALA A 170 -2.70 11.30 15.18
C ALA A 170 -2.13 12.06 14.01
N ASN A 171 -2.81 13.16 13.62
CA ASN A 171 -2.30 14.09 12.62
C ASN A 171 -1.19 14.95 13.22
N GLU A 172 -0.02 14.97 12.59
CA GLU A 172 1.03 16.00 12.72
C GLU A 172 1.44 16.36 14.16
N ALA A 173 1.33 15.41 15.09
CA ALA A 173 1.51 15.69 16.51
C ALA A 173 2.99 15.71 16.91
N LEU A 174 3.28 16.51 17.94
CA LEU A 174 4.57 16.74 18.56
C LEU A 174 5.56 17.56 17.72
N HIS A 175 6.45 18.23 18.42
CA HIS A 175 7.52 19.01 17.81
C HIS A 175 8.90 18.45 18.19
N VAL A 176 9.84 18.54 17.27
CA VAL A 176 11.25 18.17 17.47
C VAL A 176 12.15 19.35 17.21
N ASN A 177 12.24 19.81 15.96
CA ASN A 177 13.14 20.94 15.63
C ASN A 177 12.63 22.27 16.17
N TRP A 178 11.32 22.44 16.27
CA TRP A 178 10.70 23.69 16.72
C TRP A 178 10.75 23.92 18.23
N THR A 179 11.26 22.96 19.01
CA THR A 179 11.38 23.09 20.46
C THR A 179 12.64 23.82 20.91
N GLY A 180 13.58 24.05 20.02
CA GLY A 180 14.92 24.58 20.35
C GLY A 180 15.89 23.55 20.92
N ASN A 181 15.45 22.33 21.25
CA ASN A 181 16.29 21.21 21.67
C ASN A 181 15.92 19.89 20.94
N PRO A 182 16.29 19.76 19.66
CA PRO A 182 15.90 18.61 18.86
C PRO A 182 16.32 17.25 19.43
N SER A 183 17.46 17.17 20.10
CA SER A 183 17.95 15.91 20.67
C SER A 183 17.07 15.41 21.80
N ALA A 184 16.73 16.28 22.75
CA ALA A 184 15.81 15.91 23.83
C ALA A 184 14.40 15.62 23.31
N SER A 185 13.93 16.42 22.35
CA SER A 185 12.58 16.27 21.79
C SER A 185 12.42 15.01 20.97
N ARG A 186 13.46 14.53 20.28
CA ARG A 186 13.43 13.19 19.64
C ARG A 186 13.23 12.07 20.65
N ILE A 187 13.87 12.16 21.83
CA ILE A 187 13.67 11.17 22.90
C ILE A 187 12.22 11.21 23.40
N ILE A 188 11.65 12.41 23.59
CA ILE A 188 10.25 12.57 24.00
C ILE A 188 9.30 12.01 22.93
N PHE A 189 9.53 12.36 21.67
CA PHE A 189 8.75 11.84 20.55
C PHE A 189 8.77 10.29 20.54
N GLN A 190 9.95 9.71 20.54
CA GLN A 190 10.12 8.25 20.52
C GLN A 190 9.48 7.57 21.74
N SER A 191 9.70 8.08 22.96
CA SER A 191 9.14 7.50 24.17
C SER A 191 7.61 7.60 24.22
N THR A 192 7.05 8.71 23.71
CA THR A 192 5.60 8.91 23.64
C THR A 192 4.96 7.89 22.71
N TYR A 193 5.49 7.76 21.46
CA TYR A 193 4.94 6.78 20.52
C TYR A 193 5.20 5.33 20.95
N ASN A 194 6.32 5.03 21.59
CA ASN A 194 6.53 3.71 22.20
C ASN A 194 5.43 3.38 23.23
N THR A 195 5.08 4.35 24.10
CA THR A 195 3.99 4.18 25.07
C THR A 195 2.65 3.92 24.38
N ILE A 196 2.32 4.69 23.34
CA ILE A 196 1.09 4.52 22.58
C ILE A 196 1.05 3.14 21.91
N VAL A 197 2.10 2.77 21.21
CA VAL A 197 2.20 1.46 20.53
C VAL A 197 2.01 0.33 21.53
N GLN A 198 2.72 0.37 22.67
CA GLN A 198 2.61 -0.67 23.69
C GLN A 198 1.17 -0.75 24.27
N ASN A 199 0.53 0.39 24.54
CA ASN A 199 -0.85 0.42 25.01
C ASN A 199 -1.81 -0.23 24.00
N LEU A 200 -1.70 0.12 22.73
CA LEU A 200 -2.56 -0.40 21.67
C LEU A 200 -2.32 -1.90 21.43
N ARG A 201 -1.06 -2.33 21.39
CA ARG A 201 -0.71 -3.76 21.25
C ARG A 201 -1.18 -4.58 22.46
N SER A 202 -1.04 -4.05 23.65
CA SER A 202 -1.55 -4.70 24.89
C SER A 202 -3.08 -4.82 24.91
N SER A 203 -3.79 -3.90 24.24
CA SER A 203 -5.25 -4.00 24.06
C SER A 203 -5.67 -4.99 22.97
N GLY A 204 -4.72 -5.61 22.25
CA GLY A 204 -4.97 -6.59 21.21
C GLY A 204 -5.21 -5.99 19.82
N ILE A 205 -4.75 -4.77 19.55
CA ILE A 205 -4.78 -4.16 18.22
C ILE A 205 -3.56 -4.66 17.44
N GLU A 206 -3.78 -5.35 16.32
CA GLU A 206 -2.73 -6.00 15.51
C GLU A 206 -2.55 -5.34 14.13
N VAL A 207 -3.49 -4.51 13.69
CA VAL A 207 -3.40 -3.80 12.40
C VAL A 207 -2.21 -2.84 12.36
N PRO A 208 -1.72 -2.45 11.18
CA PRO A 208 -0.64 -1.48 11.07
C PRO A 208 -0.98 -0.16 11.78
N LEU A 209 0.00 0.39 12.49
CA LEU A 209 -0.09 1.71 13.10
C LEU A 209 0.75 2.68 12.28
N MET A 210 0.16 3.80 11.88
CA MET A 210 0.86 4.84 11.14
C MET A 210 1.18 6.01 12.07
N ILE A 211 2.41 6.52 11.99
CA ILE A 211 2.95 7.59 12.80
C ILE A 211 3.37 8.72 11.88
N ASP A 212 2.77 9.89 12.05
CA ASP A 212 3.15 11.08 11.32
C ASP A 212 4.44 11.69 11.86
N ALA A 213 5.18 12.36 11.00
CA ALA A 213 6.38 13.10 11.35
C ALA A 213 6.06 14.23 12.32
N PRO A 214 6.99 14.59 13.23
CA PRO A 214 6.85 15.78 14.06
C PRO A 214 6.96 17.07 13.25
N ASP A 215 6.85 18.21 13.93
CA ASP A 215 6.89 19.55 13.35
C ASP A 215 5.82 19.71 12.26
N CYS A 216 4.56 19.50 12.65
CA CYS A 216 3.40 19.52 11.75
C CYS A 216 3.58 18.59 10.53
N GLY A 217 3.96 17.35 10.77
CA GLY A 217 4.07 16.31 9.73
C GLY A 217 5.30 16.45 8.82
N THR A 218 6.11 17.50 8.96
CA THR A 218 7.09 17.86 7.93
C THR A 218 8.50 17.30 8.14
N ASN A 219 8.82 16.82 9.35
CA ASN A 219 10.19 16.44 9.71
C ASN A 219 10.49 14.97 9.47
N LEU A 220 10.64 14.57 8.19
CA LEU A 220 11.02 13.21 7.80
C LEU A 220 12.40 12.81 8.34
N GLU A 221 13.32 13.76 8.54
CA GLU A 221 14.63 13.48 9.11
C GLU A 221 14.51 12.92 10.54
N ALA A 222 13.65 13.51 11.36
CA ALA A 222 13.39 12.99 12.70
C ALA A 222 12.85 11.56 12.65
N LEU A 223 11.93 11.25 11.74
CA LEU A 223 11.45 9.88 11.53
C LEU A 223 12.57 8.93 11.09
N SER A 224 13.48 9.38 10.23
CA SER A 224 14.62 8.59 9.77
C SER A 224 15.54 8.20 10.93
N ILE A 225 15.64 9.07 11.94
CA ILE A 225 16.48 8.84 13.14
C ILE A 225 15.78 7.92 14.14
N VAL A 226 14.51 8.17 14.46
CA VAL A 226 13.81 7.44 15.53
C VAL A 226 13.02 6.23 15.05
N GLY A 227 12.67 6.21 13.77
CA GLY A 227 11.81 5.17 13.16
C GLY A 227 12.33 3.74 13.32
N PRO A 228 13.62 3.45 13.08
CA PRO A 228 14.16 2.12 13.31
C PRO A 228 13.99 1.63 14.75
N GLY A 229 14.17 2.53 15.74
CA GLY A 229 13.94 2.22 17.15
C GLY A 229 12.47 2.00 17.49
N LEU A 230 11.57 2.81 16.92
CA LEU A 230 10.13 2.63 17.08
C LEU A 230 9.68 1.28 16.49
N LEU A 231 10.12 0.97 15.27
CA LEU A 231 9.78 -0.27 14.58
C LEU A 231 10.29 -1.50 15.36
N SER A 232 11.52 -1.44 15.87
CA SER A 232 12.11 -2.50 16.69
C SER A 232 11.37 -2.71 18.01
N ASN A 233 10.82 -1.64 18.59
CA ASN A 233 10.10 -1.69 19.87
C ASN A 233 8.62 -2.13 19.72
N ASP A 234 8.05 -2.09 18.53
CA ASP A 234 6.72 -2.68 18.29
C ASP A 234 6.82 -4.21 18.29
N PRO A 235 6.14 -4.92 19.18
CA PRO A 235 6.21 -6.38 19.24
C PRO A 235 5.73 -7.08 17.97
N LEU A 236 5.01 -6.38 17.09
CA LEU A 236 4.53 -6.90 15.81
C LEU A 236 5.39 -6.39 14.63
N HIS A 237 6.32 -5.46 14.85
CA HIS A 237 7.10 -4.78 13.81
C HIS A 237 6.21 -4.23 12.68
N ASN A 238 5.01 -3.72 13.02
CA ASN A 238 3.98 -3.36 12.07
C ASN A 238 3.63 -1.86 12.15
N LEU A 239 4.66 -1.01 11.99
CA LEU A 239 4.53 0.44 11.93
C LEU A 239 4.78 0.95 10.52
N ILE A 240 4.03 1.96 10.12
CA ILE A 240 4.20 2.75 8.90
C ILE A 240 4.49 4.18 9.34
N PHE A 241 5.40 4.87 8.67
CA PHE A 241 5.70 6.26 8.93
C PHE A 241 5.12 7.14 7.83
N SER A 242 4.67 8.35 8.21
CA SER A 242 4.02 9.28 7.30
C SER A 242 4.67 10.65 7.42
N ALA A 243 4.99 11.26 6.29
CA ALA A 243 5.43 12.65 6.24
C ALA A 243 4.48 13.47 5.38
N HIS A 244 4.34 14.76 5.68
CA HIS A 244 3.47 15.70 4.96
C HIS A 244 4.32 16.71 4.20
N ALA A 245 4.03 16.90 2.92
CA ALA A 245 4.84 17.71 2.03
C ALA A 245 4.38 19.17 2.01
N TYR A 246 4.53 19.87 3.15
CA TYR A 246 4.20 21.27 3.33
C TYR A 246 5.42 22.13 3.72
N TRP A 247 5.24 23.45 3.83
CA TRP A 247 6.20 24.42 4.38
C TRP A 247 7.56 24.42 3.69
N TYR A 248 7.60 24.55 2.38
CA TYR A 248 8.88 24.28 1.71
C TYR A 248 9.47 22.97 2.16
N SER A 249 8.62 22.18 2.73
CA SER A 249 8.94 21.07 3.61
C SER A 249 9.78 20.08 2.93
N TYR A 250 9.78 20.26 1.76
CA TYR A 250 10.73 19.54 1.08
C TYR A 250 11.69 20.51 0.44
N ALA A 251 12.62 21.01 1.31
CA ALA A 251 13.84 21.64 0.90
C ALA A 251 13.63 22.86 -0.02
N GLY A 252 12.71 23.73 0.35
CA GLY A 252 12.47 24.97 -0.39
C GLY A 252 12.02 24.79 -1.82
N ASN A 253 11.27 23.68 -2.09
CA ASN A 253 10.87 23.27 -3.44
C ASN A 253 12.03 22.85 -4.37
N ASP A 254 13.22 22.58 -3.82
CA ASP A 254 14.38 22.07 -4.58
C ASP A 254 14.30 20.55 -4.72
N SER A 255 14.13 20.06 -5.94
CA SER A 255 13.99 18.63 -6.22
C SER A 255 15.25 17.82 -5.89
N THR A 256 16.44 18.40 -5.91
CA THR A 256 17.69 17.74 -5.54
C THR A 256 17.71 17.51 -4.03
N GLN A 257 17.34 18.53 -3.25
CA GLN A 257 17.24 18.42 -1.81
C GLN A 257 16.11 17.46 -1.39
N MET A 258 14.97 17.47 -2.09
CA MET A 258 13.91 16.47 -1.89
C MET A 258 14.47 15.04 -2.02
N ALA A 259 15.24 14.77 -3.06
CA ALA A 259 15.84 13.46 -3.27
C ALA A 259 16.84 13.07 -2.18
N ILE A 260 17.61 14.03 -1.64
CA ILE A 260 18.55 13.81 -0.54
C ILE A 260 17.81 13.43 0.75
N HIS A 261 16.78 14.21 1.14
CA HIS A 261 15.99 13.93 2.35
C HIS A 261 15.25 12.58 2.26
N ILE A 262 14.65 12.29 1.11
CA ILE A 262 14.02 11.00 0.85
C ILE A 262 15.06 9.87 0.89
N GLY A 263 16.24 10.08 0.30
CA GLY A 263 17.35 9.13 0.35
C GLY A 263 17.76 8.76 1.76
N SER A 264 17.78 9.73 2.69
CA SER A 264 18.07 9.48 4.11
C SER A 264 17.02 8.57 4.76
N ALA A 265 15.75 8.78 4.48
CA ALA A 265 14.67 7.93 4.99
C ALA A 265 14.73 6.51 4.40
N LEU A 266 15.07 6.39 3.11
CA LEU A 266 15.28 5.08 2.48
C LEU A 266 16.47 4.33 3.09
N ALA A 267 17.55 5.05 3.41
CA ALA A 267 18.74 4.47 4.05
C ALA A 267 18.46 4.01 5.49
N ALA A 268 17.52 4.65 6.19
CA ALA A 268 17.05 4.22 7.51
C ALA A 268 16.22 2.93 7.48
N ASN A 269 15.89 2.42 6.30
CA ASN A 269 15.11 1.20 6.05
C ASN A 269 13.75 1.16 6.76
N ILE A 270 13.08 2.31 6.85
CA ILE A 270 11.74 2.41 7.42
C ILE A 270 10.66 2.41 6.30
N PRO A 271 9.51 1.75 6.52
CA PRO A 271 8.38 1.84 5.61
C PRO A 271 7.71 3.20 5.78
N PHE A 272 7.72 4.03 4.75
CA PHE A 272 7.08 5.34 4.84
C PHE A 272 6.30 5.72 3.60
N VAL A 273 5.37 6.66 3.78
CA VAL A 273 4.54 7.25 2.74
C VAL A 273 4.52 8.78 2.91
N PHE A 274 4.15 9.51 1.88
CA PHE A 274 3.71 10.89 2.04
C PHE A 274 2.21 10.91 2.32
N GLY A 275 1.85 11.08 3.59
CA GLY A 275 0.46 11.08 4.05
C GLY A 275 -0.36 12.24 3.51
N GLU A 276 0.30 13.37 3.22
CA GLU A 276 -0.32 14.52 2.60
C GLU A 276 0.62 15.15 1.56
N VAL A 277 0.09 15.35 0.35
CA VAL A 277 0.75 16.07 -0.74
C VAL A 277 -0.25 17.06 -1.33
N ALA A 278 0.13 18.32 -1.40
CA ALA A 278 -0.69 19.39 -1.98
C ALA A 278 0.11 20.24 -2.98
N ASN A 279 -0.62 21.04 -3.76
CA ASN A 279 -0.05 22.01 -4.70
C ASN A 279 0.20 23.38 -4.09
N LEU A 280 -0.41 23.66 -2.96
CA LEU A 280 -0.29 24.92 -2.21
C LEU A 280 -0.09 24.63 -0.73
N GLN A 281 0.58 25.58 -0.06
CA GLN A 281 0.64 25.64 1.39
C GLN A 281 -0.77 25.92 1.97
N ASP A 282 -0.92 25.75 3.27
CA ASP A 282 -2.17 25.96 4.00
C ASP A 282 -2.63 27.43 4.09
N ASP A 283 -3.69 27.67 4.83
CA ASP A 283 -4.29 28.97 5.07
C ASP A 283 -3.41 29.91 5.91
N VAL A 284 -2.47 29.39 6.71
CA VAL A 284 -1.48 30.21 7.44
C VAL A 284 -0.66 31.02 6.45
N SER A 285 -0.40 30.51 5.26
CA SER A 285 0.22 31.25 4.16
C SER A 285 -0.79 31.98 3.26
N LEU A 286 -2.04 32.12 3.68
CA LEU A 286 -3.15 32.67 2.90
C LEU A 286 -3.38 31.96 1.58
N CYS A 287 -3.06 30.65 1.51
CA CYS A 287 -3.20 29.82 0.31
C CYS A 287 -2.45 30.36 -0.93
N GLN A 288 -1.38 31.13 -0.73
CA GLN A 288 -0.65 31.78 -1.84
C GLN A 288 0.65 31.08 -2.19
N TYR A 289 1.08 30.13 -1.36
CA TYR A 289 2.40 29.52 -1.49
C TYR A 289 2.35 28.25 -2.33
N ALA A 290 2.91 28.31 -3.54
CA ALA A 290 2.97 27.14 -4.43
C ALA A 290 3.98 26.10 -3.92
N LEU A 291 3.58 24.84 -3.90
CA LEU A 291 4.42 23.70 -3.56
C LEU A 291 4.80 22.92 -4.83
N ASN A 292 6.08 22.55 -4.93
CA ASN A 292 6.61 21.83 -6.07
C ASN A 292 6.35 20.31 -5.95
N PHE A 293 5.09 19.91 -5.97
CA PHE A 293 4.66 18.52 -5.75
C PHE A 293 5.00 17.58 -6.93
N LYS A 294 5.12 18.08 -8.15
CA LYS A 294 5.36 17.23 -9.33
C LYS A 294 6.71 16.49 -9.28
N PRO A 295 7.85 17.15 -9.01
CA PRO A 295 9.13 16.44 -8.80
C PRO A 295 9.07 15.45 -7.63
N LEU A 296 8.41 15.83 -6.52
CA LEU A 296 8.22 14.94 -5.39
C LEU A 296 7.53 13.64 -5.81
N LEU A 297 6.42 13.73 -6.55
CA LEU A 297 5.67 12.56 -7.01
C LEU A 297 6.44 11.70 -8.03
N ARG A 298 7.31 12.32 -8.85
CA ARG A 298 8.25 11.58 -9.72
C ARG A 298 9.25 10.78 -8.89
N ILE A 299 9.81 11.39 -7.84
CA ILE A 299 10.71 10.68 -6.91
C ILE A 299 9.96 9.52 -6.25
N CYS A 300 8.74 9.76 -5.74
CA CYS A 300 7.90 8.72 -5.15
C CYS A 300 7.68 7.53 -6.11
N LYS A 301 7.35 7.82 -7.37
CA LYS A 301 7.20 6.77 -8.40
C LYS A 301 8.48 5.95 -8.56
N ASN A 302 9.62 6.63 -8.74
CA ASN A 302 10.92 5.98 -9.00
C ASN A 302 11.39 5.15 -7.82
N GLN A 303 11.13 5.61 -6.60
CA GLN A 303 11.54 4.96 -5.35
C GLN A 303 10.47 4.03 -4.75
N LYS A 304 9.32 3.88 -5.42
CA LYS A 304 8.16 3.09 -4.96
C LYS A 304 7.68 3.51 -3.57
N ILE A 305 7.53 4.81 -3.37
CA ILE A 305 7.01 5.43 -2.14
C ILE A 305 5.53 5.76 -2.37
N GLY A 306 4.70 5.36 -1.40
CA GLY A 306 3.28 5.73 -1.39
C GLY A 306 3.05 7.21 -1.14
N TRP A 307 1.91 7.73 -1.58
CA TRP A 307 1.52 9.11 -1.35
C TRP A 307 0.00 9.28 -1.39
N LEU A 308 -0.51 10.26 -0.64
CA LEU A 308 -1.92 10.60 -0.59
C LEU A 308 -2.10 12.10 -0.86
N ALA A 309 -2.97 12.43 -1.79
CA ALA A 309 -3.25 13.82 -2.14
C ALA A 309 -4.12 14.49 -1.07
N TRP A 310 -3.80 15.70 -0.70
CA TRP A 310 -4.61 16.57 0.16
C TRP A 310 -5.34 17.60 -0.71
N SER A 311 -6.65 17.65 -0.67
CA SER A 311 -7.66 16.75 -0.14
C SER A 311 -8.79 16.58 -1.16
N TRP A 312 -9.71 15.62 -0.98
CA TRP A 312 -10.79 15.37 -1.94
C TRP A 312 -11.64 16.61 -2.19
N ASP A 313 -12.14 17.20 -1.11
CA ASP A 313 -13.00 18.40 -1.13
C ASP A 313 -12.92 19.12 0.23
N ASN A 314 -13.61 20.22 0.35
CA ASN A 314 -13.83 20.96 1.61
C ASN A 314 -12.53 21.39 2.34
N ASP A 315 -11.58 21.90 1.60
CA ASP A 315 -10.39 22.53 2.15
C ASP A 315 -10.58 24.07 2.24
N VAL A 316 -10.04 24.69 3.27
CA VAL A 316 -10.03 26.16 3.40
C VAL A 316 -9.35 26.85 2.22
N CYS A 317 -8.36 26.20 1.62
CA CYS A 317 -7.72 26.59 0.37
C CYS A 317 -8.38 25.86 -0.81
N ALA A 318 -9.41 26.42 -1.39
CA ALA A 318 -10.17 25.74 -2.47
C ALA A 318 -9.28 25.22 -3.62
N ALA A 319 -8.15 25.87 -3.89
CA ALA A 319 -7.21 25.43 -4.93
C ALA A 319 -6.42 24.16 -4.58
N ARG A 320 -6.45 23.68 -3.32
CA ARG A 320 -5.89 22.40 -2.89
C ARG A 320 -6.89 21.24 -3.04
N GLN A 321 -8.15 21.54 -3.28
CA GLN A 321 -9.18 20.52 -3.46
C GLN A 321 -8.97 19.78 -4.79
N ILE A 322 -9.14 18.47 -4.74
CA ILE A 322 -9.13 17.62 -5.93
C ILE A 322 -10.43 17.79 -6.69
N SER A 323 -11.55 17.90 -5.98
CA SER A 323 -12.85 18.19 -6.58
C SER A 323 -13.51 19.42 -5.91
N SER A 324 -14.20 20.24 -6.69
CA SER A 324 -14.82 21.47 -6.19
C SER A 324 -16.15 21.23 -5.45
N ASN A 325 -16.78 20.08 -5.61
CA ASN A 325 -18.05 19.74 -4.98
C ASN A 325 -18.20 18.27 -4.56
N GLY A 326 -17.09 17.56 -4.41
CA GLY A 326 -17.07 16.15 -4.02
C GLY A 326 -17.40 15.16 -5.13
N ASN A 327 -17.67 15.59 -6.36
CA ASN A 327 -17.96 14.69 -7.47
C ASN A 327 -16.76 14.59 -8.43
N PHE A 328 -16.52 13.42 -8.99
CA PHE A 328 -15.45 13.18 -9.96
C PHE A 328 -15.56 14.07 -11.21
N SER A 329 -16.77 14.40 -11.62
CA SER A 329 -17.02 15.31 -12.75
C SER A 329 -16.62 16.76 -12.49
N SER A 330 -16.27 17.11 -11.25
CA SER A 330 -15.89 18.47 -10.84
C SER A 330 -14.43 18.57 -10.41
N LEU A 331 -13.54 17.72 -10.98
CA LEU A 331 -12.10 17.81 -10.72
C LEU A 331 -11.57 19.21 -11.04
N THR A 332 -10.85 19.79 -10.08
CA THR A 332 -10.12 21.05 -10.25
C THR A 332 -8.90 20.86 -11.15
N SER A 333 -8.19 21.93 -11.49
CA SER A 333 -6.91 21.80 -12.21
C SER A 333 -5.89 20.95 -11.44
N TYR A 334 -5.83 21.09 -10.12
CA TYR A 334 -5.00 20.24 -9.26
C TYR A 334 -5.50 18.79 -9.30
N GLY A 335 -6.81 18.58 -9.20
CA GLY A 335 -7.41 17.24 -9.29
C GLY A 335 -7.13 16.56 -10.63
N GLN A 336 -7.19 17.27 -11.74
CA GLN A 336 -6.84 16.74 -13.07
C GLN A 336 -5.36 16.25 -13.09
N GLU A 337 -4.44 17.03 -12.51
CA GLU A 337 -3.04 16.64 -12.40
C GLU A 337 -2.87 15.39 -11.52
N MET A 338 -3.50 15.35 -10.34
CA MET A 338 -3.35 14.22 -9.42
C MET A 338 -3.96 12.93 -9.98
N VAL A 339 -4.98 13.02 -10.83
CA VAL A 339 -5.66 11.85 -11.38
C VAL A 339 -5.06 11.41 -12.72
N PHE A 340 -4.82 12.33 -13.63
CA PHE A 340 -4.51 12.01 -15.04
C PHE A 340 -3.09 12.33 -15.48
N ASN A 341 -2.23 12.86 -14.63
CA ASN A 341 -0.83 13.10 -15.02
C ASN A 341 -0.19 11.78 -15.50
N SER A 342 0.41 11.78 -16.69
CA SER A 342 0.97 10.58 -17.33
C SER A 342 2.12 9.93 -16.55
N GLU A 343 2.82 10.70 -15.69
CA GLU A 343 3.96 10.20 -14.94
C GLU A 343 3.59 9.60 -13.60
N PHE A 344 2.65 10.21 -12.87
CA PHE A 344 2.35 9.81 -11.48
C PHE A 344 0.86 9.69 -11.18
N GLY A 345 -0.03 10.16 -12.03
CA GLY A 345 -1.47 10.25 -11.76
C GLY A 345 -2.09 8.94 -11.26
N LEU A 346 -3.12 9.05 -10.44
CA LEU A 346 -3.79 7.89 -9.83
C LEU A 346 -4.36 6.95 -10.90
N SER A 347 -5.04 7.49 -11.90
CA SER A 347 -5.66 6.73 -12.98
C SER A 347 -4.67 6.34 -14.08
N SER A 348 -3.72 7.23 -14.42
CA SER A 348 -2.73 6.96 -15.47
C SER A 348 -1.63 5.98 -15.04
N ASN A 349 -1.36 5.89 -13.73
CA ASN A 349 -0.41 4.96 -13.13
C ASN A 349 -1.03 4.32 -11.89
N PRO A 350 -2.08 3.50 -12.04
CA PRO A 350 -2.83 2.98 -10.92
C PRO A 350 -1.96 2.09 -10.04
N ALA A 351 -2.11 2.23 -8.73
CA ALA A 351 -1.55 1.28 -7.79
C ALA A 351 -2.41 0.02 -7.74
N ILE A 352 -1.76 -1.12 -7.48
CA ILE A 352 -2.46 -2.39 -7.34
C ILE A 352 -3.41 -2.30 -6.14
N LYS A 353 -4.68 -2.60 -6.36
CA LYS A 353 -5.66 -2.76 -5.27
C LYS A 353 -5.39 -4.08 -4.55
N SER A 354 -5.51 -4.09 -3.23
CA SER A 354 -5.32 -5.29 -2.42
C SER A 354 -6.12 -6.48 -2.97
N ARG A 355 -5.46 -7.61 -3.11
CA ARG A 355 -6.09 -8.85 -3.59
C ARG A 355 -7.25 -9.25 -2.69
N PHE A 356 -7.07 -9.13 -1.38
CA PHE A 356 -8.13 -9.38 -0.42
C PHE A 356 -9.36 -8.51 -0.67
N LEU A 357 -9.19 -7.20 -0.89
CA LEU A 357 -10.31 -6.29 -1.15
C LEU A 357 -11.00 -6.56 -2.48
N ARG A 358 -10.28 -7.10 -3.47
CA ARG A 358 -10.87 -7.47 -4.77
C ARG A 358 -11.67 -8.77 -4.72
N ASN A 359 -11.20 -9.75 -3.95
CA ASN A 359 -11.69 -11.13 -4.02
C ASN A 359 -12.47 -11.55 -2.76
N GLY A 360 -12.40 -10.79 -1.66
CA GLY A 360 -12.99 -11.13 -0.37
C GLY A 360 -12.21 -12.18 0.42
N ASN A 361 -11.19 -12.80 -0.19
CA ASN A 361 -10.31 -13.80 0.42
C ASN A 361 -8.93 -13.81 -0.26
N CYS A 362 -8.03 -14.61 0.25
CA CYS A 362 -6.69 -14.80 -0.32
C CYS A 362 -6.58 -16.03 -1.22
N ASP A 363 -7.65 -16.79 -1.36
CA ASP A 363 -7.62 -17.94 -2.24
C ASP A 363 -7.27 -17.46 -3.64
N ILE A 364 -6.29 -18.09 -4.21
CA ILE A 364 -6.09 -18.03 -5.64
C ILE A 364 -7.23 -18.88 -6.22
N THR A 365 -8.47 -18.35 -6.11
CA THR A 365 -9.47 -18.81 -7.05
C THR A 365 -8.92 -18.38 -8.39
N SER A 366 -8.24 -19.28 -9.03
CA SER A 366 -8.11 -19.29 -10.46
C SER A 366 -9.54 -19.33 -11.03
N ASN A 367 -10.26 -18.21 -10.95
CA ASN A 367 -11.23 -17.81 -11.95
C ASN A 367 -10.45 -17.33 -13.19
N VAL A 368 -9.31 -17.95 -13.45
CA VAL A 368 -9.04 -18.34 -14.80
C VAL A 368 -10.19 -19.32 -15.08
N ARG A 369 -11.29 -18.85 -15.69
CA ARG A 369 -11.91 -19.66 -16.70
C ARG A 369 -10.72 -20.22 -17.46
N ILE A 370 -10.42 -21.47 -17.23
CA ILE A 370 -9.79 -22.31 -18.23
C ILE A 370 -10.88 -22.38 -19.32
N SER A 371 -11.03 -21.29 -20.10
CA SER A 371 -11.19 -21.52 -21.51
C SER A 371 -10.00 -22.42 -21.79
N HIS A 372 -10.21 -23.60 -22.30
CA HIS A 372 -9.16 -24.46 -22.83
C HIS A 372 -8.32 -23.58 -23.76
N SER A 373 -7.43 -22.75 -23.18
CA SER A 373 -6.36 -22.11 -23.86
C SER A 373 -5.33 -23.22 -23.94
N THR A 374 -5.15 -23.74 -25.08
CA THR A 374 -3.98 -24.51 -25.43
C THR A 374 -2.79 -23.82 -24.77
N ASP A 375 -2.16 -24.50 -23.79
CA ASP A 375 -1.01 -23.96 -23.08
C ASP A 375 0.00 -23.48 -24.11
N LEU A 376 0.28 -22.18 -24.17
CA LEU A 376 1.33 -21.64 -25.03
C LEU A 376 2.64 -22.29 -24.61
N LYS A 377 3.22 -23.10 -25.49
CA LYS A 377 4.54 -23.69 -25.28
C LYS A 377 5.49 -23.23 -26.37
N ILE A 378 6.68 -22.86 -25.96
CA ILE A 378 7.76 -22.49 -26.86
C ILE A 378 8.72 -23.66 -26.96
N ILE A 379 8.94 -24.14 -28.17
CA ILE A 379 9.77 -25.32 -28.45
C ILE A 379 10.73 -24.98 -29.61
N PRO A 380 12.01 -25.24 -29.46
CA PRO A 380 12.72 -25.63 -28.24
C PRO A 380 12.85 -24.45 -27.26
N ASN A 381 13.02 -24.74 -26.00
CA ASN A 381 13.35 -23.76 -24.97
C ASN A 381 14.36 -24.38 -24.01
N PRO A 382 15.65 -24.00 -24.05
CA PRO A 382 16.25 -22.93 -24.87
C PRO A 382 16.21 -23.16 -26.38
N CYS A 383 16.26 -22.04 -27.15
CA CYS A 383 16.35 -22.09 -28.61
C CYS A 383 17.62 -21.38 -29.14
N HIS A 384 17.97 -21.64 -30.41
CA HIS A 384 19.08 -20.98 -31.11
C HIS A 384 18.57 -19.92 -32.12
N GLY A 385 17.62 -19.08 -31.66
CA GLY A 385 17.03 -18.03 -32.48
C GLY A 385 15.76 -18.41 -33.26
N SER A 386 15.51 -19.72 -33.46
CA SER A 386 14.27 -20.23 -34.03
C SER A 386 13.47 -21.01 -33.01
N PHE A 387 12.15 -20.80 -32.96
CA PHE A 387 11.24 -21.45 -32.02
C PHE A 387 9.85 -21.59 -32.61
N SER A 388 9.11 -22.57 -32.16
CA SER A 388 7.69 -22.74 -32.46
C SER A 388 6.86 -22.36 -31.25
N VAL A 389 5.70 -21.75 -31.48
CA VAL A 389 4.72 -21.45 -30.45
C VAL A 389 3.54 -22.39 -30.62
N LEU A 390 3.44 -23.38 -29.73
CA LEU A 390 2.29 -24.29 -29.68
C LEU A 390 1.12 -23.60 -28.99
N GLY A 391 -0.08 -23.82 -29.51
CA GLY A 391 -1.30 -23.22 -28.97
C GLY A 391 -1.72 -21.91 -29.65
N LEU A 392 -1.01 -21.46 -30.70
CA LEU A 392 -1.46 -20.39 -31.56
C LEU A 392 -2.64 -20.84 -32.42
N LYS A 393 -3.62 -19.94 -32.54
CA LYS A 393 -4.69 -20.11 -33.54
C LYS A 393 -4.20 -19.62 -34.91
N ASP A 394 -4.81 -20.14 -35.95
CA ASP A 394 -4.47 -19.73 -37.31
C ASP A 394 -4.64 -18.21 -37.51
N GLY A 395 -3.59 -17.57 -38.00
CA GLY A 395 -3.55 -16.12 -38.23
C GLY A 395 -3.11 -15.25 -37.04
N GLU A 396 -2.87 -15.83 -35.86
CA GLU A 396 -2.31 -15.09 -34.73
C GLU A 396 -0.79 -14.93 -34.88
N THR A 397 -0.27 -13.73 -34.57
CA THR A 397 1.17 -13.45 -34.56
C THR A 397 1.61 -13.10 -33.13
N PRO A 398 2.58 -13.82 -32.56
CA PRO A 398 3.09 -13.51 -31.23
C PRO A 398 3.94 -12.23 -31.25
N VAL A 399 4.01 -11.54 -30.13
CA VAL A 399 4.91 -10.41 -29.92
C VAL A 399 6.03 -10.87 -28.98
N VAL A 400 7.28 -10.57 -29.32
CA VAL A 400 8.45 -10.94 -28.54
C VAL A 400 9.08 -9.69 -27.94
N PHE A 401 9.49 -9.79 -26.66
CA PHE A 401 10.17 -8.72 -25.94
C PHE A 401 11.45 -9.23 -25.30
N ASN A 402 12.44 -8.37 -25.18
CA ASN A 402 13.62 -8.62 -24.35
C ASN A 402 13.35 -8.25 -22.87
N LEU A 403 14.37 -8.41 -22.01
CA LEU A 403 14.27 -8.05 -20.58
C LEU A 403 14.03 -6.57 -20.31
N LEU A 404 14.35 -5.69 -21.25
CA LEU A 404 14.12 -4.25 -21.15
C LEU A 404 12.71 -3.85 -21.59
N GLY A 405 11.91 -4.80 -22.08
CA GLY A 405 10.56 -4.56 -22.60
C GLY A 405 10.55 -4.03 -24.03
N GLU A 406 11.69 -4.08 -24.74
CA GLU A 406 11.78 -3.68 -26.14
C GLU A 406 11.24 -4.76 -27.05
N HIS A 407 10.48 -4.35 -28.08
CA HIS A 407 9.95 -5.27 -29.09
C HIS A 407 11.07 -5.85 -29.92
N ILE A 408 11.10 -7.16 -30.02
CA ILE A 408 12.04 -7.90 -30.87
C ILE A 408 11.32 -8.32 -32.15
N LYS A 409 11.88 -7.92 -33.27
CA LYS A 409 11.34 -8.32 -34.56
C LYS A 409 11.52 -9.82 -34.78
N ILE A 410 10.41 -10.47 -35.11
CA ILE A 410 10.39 -11.90 -35.47
C ILE A 410 9.87 -12.07 -36.90
N GLU A 411 10.32 -13.09 -37.58
CA GLU A 411 9.85 -13.48 -38.90
C GLU A 411 9.18 -14.85 -38.83
N ASN A 412 8.02 -14.98 -39.47
CA ASN A 412 7.34 -16.26 -39.57
C ASN A 412 7.97 -17.08 -40.70
N SER A 413 8.43 -18.29 -40.42
CA SER A 413 9.05 -19.18 -41.41
C SER A 413 8.04 -19.82 -42.39
N GLY A 414 6.75 -19.51 -42.24
CA GLY A 414 5.69 -20.01 -43.13
C GLY A 414 5.24 -21.45 -42.87
N GLN A 415 5.79 -22.14 -41.86
CA GLN A 415 5.40 -23.50 -41.49
C GLN A 415 5.10 -23.60 -39.98
N ASN A 416 3.94 -24.16 -39.64
CA ASN A 416 3.58 -24.67 -38.30
C ASN A 416 3.88 -23.74 -37.11
N ASN A 417 3.51 -22.44 -37.18
CA ASN A 417 3.74 -21.48 -36.10
C ASN A 417 5.22 -21.38 -35.66
N GLN A 418 6.12 -21.51 -36.61
CA GLN A 418 7.55 -21.39 -36.41
C GLN A 418 8.02 -19.95 -36.70
N PHE A 419 8.75 -19.39 -35.78
CA PHE A 419 9.25 -18.02 -35.81
C PHE A 419 10.77 -17.98 -35.66
N HIS A 420 11.38 -16.98 -36.27
CA HIS A 420 12.81 -16.70 -36.17
C HIS A 420 13.02 -15.27 -35.68
N ILE A 421 13.94 -15.07 -34.74
CA ILE A 421 14.35 -13.73 -34.30
C ILE A 421 15.20 -13.11 -35.40
N SER A 422 14.73 -11.97 -35.93
CA SER A 422 15.42 -11.27 -37.04
C SER A 422 16.74 -10.66 -36.54
N GLY A 423 17.81 -10.87 -37.27
CA GLY A 423 19.17 -10.39 -36.94
C GLY A 423 20.00 -11.42 -36.18
N SER A 424 21.21 -11.03 -35.77
CA SER A 424 22.06 -11.87 -34.95
C SER A 424 21.38 -12.13 -33.60
N ALA A 425 20.90 -13.34 -33.37
CA ALA A 425 20.23 -13.70 -32.13
C ALA A 425 21.19 -13.50 -30.95
N ILE A 426 20.98 -12.46 -30.18
CA ILE A 426 21.76 -12.18 -28.96
C ILE A 426 21.29 -13.15 -27.91
N PRO A 427 22.18 -13.97 -27.30
CA PRO A 427 21.78 -14.84 -26.21
C PRO A 427 21.14 -14.07 -25.07
N GLY A 428 20.05 -14.58 -24.54
CA GLY A 428 19.34 -13.85 -23.49
C GLY A 428 18.01 -14.46 -23.10
N VAL A 429 17.30 -13.74 -22.26
CA VAL A 429 15.96 -14.06 -21.81
C VAL A 429 14.96 -13.20 -22.55
N PHE A 430 13.94 -13.84 -23.07
CA PHE A 430 12.88 -13.21 -23.87
C PHE A 430 11.51 -13.63 -23.36
N TRP A 431 10.50 -12.84 -23.72
CA TRP A 431 9.10 -13.10 -23.46
C TRP A 431 8.33 -13.13 -24.77
N VAL A 432 7.51 -14.15 -24.94
CA VAL A 432 6.48 -14.18 -25.99
C VAL A 432 5.16 -13.76 -25.35
N GLN A 433 4.46 -12.84 -25.98
CA GLN A 433 3.13 -12.39 -25.56
C GLN A 433 2.10 -12.67 -26.65
N MET A 434 0.94 -13.18 -26.24
CA MET A 434 -0.26 -13.39 -27.06
C MET A 434 -1.47 -12.90 -26.26
N GLY A 435 -2.03 -11.76 -26.65
CA GLY A 435 -3.10 -11.14 -25.85
C GLY A 435 -2.63 -10.90 -24.41
N GLU A 436 -3.30 -11.51 -23.45
CA GLU A 436 -2.94 -11.43 -22.02
C GLU A 436 -1.94 -12.49 -21.56
N HIS A 437 -1.61 -13.48 -22.39
CA HIS A 437 -0.71 -14.57 -22.05
C HIS A 437 0.74 -14.21 -22.34
N ARG A 438 1.65 -14.51 -21.40
CA ARG A 438 3.10 -14.35 -21.55
C ARG A 438 3.83 -15.62 -21.19
N GLN A 439 4.78 -16.02 -22.04
CA GLN A 439 5.65 -17.16 -21.79
C GLN A 439 7.12 -16.75 -21.90
N LYS A 440 7.91 -17.12 -20.91
CA LYS A 440 9.36 -16.88 -20.88
C LYS A 440 10.09 -17.94 -21.69
N PHE A 441 11.12 -17.54 -22.45
CA PHE A 441 12.02 -18.47 -23.13
C PHE A 441 13.46 -17.96 -23.17
N PHE A 442 14.38 -18.83 -23.50
CA PHE A 442 15.80 -18.55 -23.51
C PHE A 442 16.36 -18.72 -24.93
N VAL A 443 17.14 -17.74 -25.37
CA VAL A 443 17.96 -17.85 -26.58
C VAL A 443 19.40 -18.10 -26.15
N VAL A 444 20.02 -19.11 -26.70
CA VAL A 444 21.43 -19.46 -26.44
C VAL A 444 22.24 -19.30 -27.72
N SER A 445 23.53 -18.96 -27.59
CA SER A 445 24.43 -18.90 -28.74
C SER A 445 24.57 -20.30 -29.34
N GLY A 446 24.41 -20.39 -30.66
CA GLY A 446 24.79 -21.62 -31.39
C GLY A 446 26.28 -21.86 -31.24
N ILE A 447 26.68 -23.03 -30.77
CA ILE A 447 28.03 -23.51 -31.00
C ILE A 447 28.03 -23.96 -32.47
N LEU A 448 28.75 -23.18 -33.31
CA LEU A 448 29.10 -23.62 -34.68
C LEU A 448 30.03 -24.83 -34.63
#